data_0b7008b878859e9537c0cc0f8fbe2ba3
#
_entry.id   0b7008b878859e9537c0cc0f8fbe2ba3
#
_cell.length_a   1.000
_cell.length_b   1.000
_cell.length_c   1.000
_cell.angle_alpha   90.00
_cell.angle_beta   90.00
_cell.angle_gamma   90.00
#
_symmetry.space_group_name_H-M   'P 1'
#
loop_
_entity.id
_entity.type
_entity.pdbx_description
1 polymer ?
#
loop_
_entity_poly.entity_id
_entity_poly.type
_entity_poly.pdbx_seq_one_letter_code
_entity_poly.pdbx_strand_id
1 'polypeptide(L)'
;MIVGSGWHPRLFREEVLRIHGSDQAIHPRVVIADQQNNFDVTCSHSTMILDNATILPMRVEEISESIRQWLSDYPINDTFAVRTTILGDGVPGYKRRNIEGIIGKEISDRGAVVDLNDPELTVRLILAGAADQPQHPDPMISEPIAVIGIENQVHHPFSNRSMTSMPFFKPVTLDPRLASLLISMAYSEGTPPSIVIDPFSGTGCIPIQAHHRGIPVLASDLDPEMIKGSKLNFEDVFGKIPAESAFHQSDASKIGDLWGERENAAFIFDPPYARNSKTSSDAFEVFISACNAASKIDPEGRIVTILPTSSEYRFDDLEIPGDAEVLGRKWSDLIDEMEQIGWQIELAIMTRVHRSLSRIIVRAVGHGTQK
;
A
#
# COMPACT_ATOMS: atom_id res chain seq x y z
N MET A 1 6.05 6.59 14.56
CA MET A 1 6.78 5.95 13.44
C MET A 1 5.96 4.80 12.88
N ILE A 2 6.09 4.52 11.61
CA ILE A 2 5.40 3.42 10.93
C ILE A 2 6.43 2.38 10.52
N VAL A 3 6.14 1.10 10.82
CA VAL A 3 7.02 -0.04 10.52
C VAL A 3 6.36 -0.92 9.46
N GLY A 4 7.08 -1.21 8.39
CA GLY A 4 6.60 -1.96 7.24
C GLY A 4 6.96 -3.44 7.25
N SER A 5 6.19 -4.20 6.46
CA SER A 5 6.49 -5.61 6.17
C SER A 5 7.73 -5.72 5.26
N GLY A 6 8.39 -6.89 5.30
CA GLY A 6 9.56 -7.16 4.48
C GLY A 6 9.28 -7.56 3.03
N TRP A 7 8.03 -7.54 2.59
CA TRP A 7 7.69 -7.99 1.24
C TRP A 7 8.24 -7.05 0.18
N HIS A 8 7.94 -5.75 0.28
CA HIS A 8 8.37 -4.75 -0.70
C HIS A 8 8.60 -3.39 -0.02
N PRO A 9 9.80 -3.13 0.51
CA PRO A 9 10.06 -1.92 1.29
C PRO A 9 9.80 -0.61 0.53
N ARG A 10 10.13 -0.55 -0.77
CA ARG A 10 9.86 0.63 -1.58
C ARG A 10 8.36 0.93 -1.69
N LEU A 11 7.52 -0.08 -1.97
CA LEU A 11 6.06 0.11 -2.01
C LEU A 11 5.50 0.53 -0.65
N PHE A 12 6.02 -0.01 0.45
CA PHE A 12 5.65 0.43 1.79
C PHE A 12 5.94 1.92 2.01
N ARG A 13 7.15 2.38 1.65
CA ARG A 13 7.51 3.81 1.80
C ARG A 13 6.67 4.73 0.92
N GLU A 14 6.43 4.33 -0.33
CA GLU A 14 5.53 5.07 -1.23
C GLU A 14 4.11 5.14 -0.65
N GLU A 15 3.61 4.06 -0.08
CA GLU A 15 2.30 4.03 0.57
C GLU A 15 2.24 5.00 1.76
N VAL A 16 3.26 5.01 2.61
CA VAL A 16 3.37 5.97 3.73
C VAL A 16 3.44 7.40 3.23
N LEU A 17 4.26 7.68 2.21
CA LEU A 17 4.35 8.99 1.59
C LEU A 17 2.98 9.48 1.10
N ARG A 18 2.24 8.64 0.38
CA ARG A 18 0.94 9.03 -0.20
C ARG A 18 -0.13 9.26 0.86
N ILE A 19 -0.20 8.40 1.88
CA ILE A 19 -1.23 8.50 2.93
C ILE A 19 -0.88 9.55 3.99
N HIS A 20 0.39 9.64 4.39
CA HIS A 20 0.81 10.49 5.51
C HIS A 20 1.61 11.72 5.09
N GLY A 21 1.90 11.88 3.80
CA GLY A 21 2.67 13.02 3.28
C GLY A 21 4.13 13.04 3.75
N SER A 22 4.67 11.91 4.25
CA SER A 22 6.01 11.83 4.81
C SER A 22 6.91 10.90 4.03
N ASP A 23 8.07 11.40 3.64
CA ASP A 23 9.17 10.67 3.01
C ASP A 23 10.38 10.45 3.94
N GLN A 24 10.24 10.77 5.23
CA GLN A 24 11.30 10.66 6.22
C GLN A 24 11.57 9.19 6.60
N ALA A 25 12.02 8.42 5.64
CA ALA A 25 12.45 7.06 5.87
C ALA A 25 13.83 7.06 6.55
N ILE A 26 13.91 6.47 7.75
CA ILE A 26 15.15 6.29 8.50
C ILE A 26 15.74 4.88 8.32
N HIS A 27 14.96 3.98 7.76
CA HIS A 27 15.34 2.62 7.40
C HIS A 27 14.39 2.15 6.28
N PRO A 28 14.77 1.20 5.39
CA PRO A 28 13.87 0.67 4.37
C PRO A 28 12.47 0.29 4.86
N ARG A 29 12.36 -0.12 6.11
CA ARG A 29 11.09 -0.53 6.75
C ARG A 29 10.62 0.35 7.89
N VAL A 30 11.23 1.52 8.13
CA VAL A 30 10.83 2.43 9.21
C VAL A 30 10.75 3.86 8.68
N VAL A 31 9.57 4.45 8.78
CA VAL A 31 9.30 5.83 8.33
C VAL A 31 8.81 6.65 9.51
N ILE A 32 9.31 7.86 9.65
CA ILE A 32 8.77 8.86 10.58
C ILE A 32 7.59 9.52 9.88
N ALA A 33 6.40 9.43 10.46
CA ALA A 33 5.21 10.13 9.99
C ALA A 33 4.76 11.14 11.05
N ASP A 34 4.32 12.31 10.61
CA ASP A 34 3.82 13.33 11.52
C ASP A 34 2.50 12.89 12.17
N GLN A 35 2.39 13.14 13.48
CA GLN A 35 1.19 12.78 14.27
C GLN A 35 -0.07 13.58 13.88
N GLN A 36 0.06 14.62 13.07
CA GLN A 36 -1.07 15.47 12.66
C GLN A 36 -1.94 14.83 11.57
N ASN A 37 -1.46 13.78 10.92
CA ASN A 37 -2.22 13.07 9.88
C ASN A 37 -2.95 11.88 10.50
N ASN A 38 -4.25 11.83 10.25
CA ASN A 38 -5.19 10.86 10.77
C ASN A 38 -4.70 9.41 10.55
N PHE A 39 -4.28 8.71 11.63
CA PHE A 39 -3.85 7.31 11.57
C PHE A 39 -5.01 6.32 11.38
N ASP A 40 -6.25 6.80 11.18
CA ASP A 40 -7.40 5.95 10.89
C ASP A 40 -7.27 5.22 9.54
N VAL A 41 -6.42 5.74 8.65
CA VAL A 41 -6.11 5.07 7.38
C VAL A 41 -4.81 4.29 7.49
N THR A 42 -4.94 2.98 7.52
CA THR A 42 -3.79 2.07 7.66
C THR A 42 -3.16 1.76 6.31
N CYS A 43 -1.84 1.92 6.21
CA CYS A 43 -1.07 1.42 5.07
C CYS A 43 -1.17 -0.10 4.98
N SER A 44 -1.42 -0.65 3.80
CA SER A 44 -1.63 -2.09 3.58
C SER A 44 -0.38 -2.94 3.92
N HIS A 45 0.80 -2.32 3.86
CA HIS A 45 2.09 -2.95 4.13
C HIS A 45 2.70 -2.55 5.48
N SER A 46 2.02 -1.74 6.30
CA SER A 46 2.43 -1.51 7.68
C SER A 46 2.17 -2.74 8.54
N THR A 47 3.06 -3.01 9.47
CA THR A 47 2.92 -4.10 10.47
C THR A 47 2.67 -3.56 11.86
N MET A 48 3.15 -2.35 12.14
CA MET A 48 2.92 -1.66 13.40
C MET A 48 3.06 -0.14 13.23
N ILE A 49 2.40 0.57 14.13
CA ILE A 49 2.57 1.99 14.36
C ILE A 49 3.14 2.15 15.76
N LEU A 50 4.16 2.99 15.89
CA LEU A 50 4.79 3.29 17.17
C LEU A 50 4.55 4.76 17.49
N ASP A 51 3.77 4.98 18.55
CA ASP A 51 3.56 6.32 19.10
C ASP A 51 4.73 6.69 20.01
N ASN A 52 4.99 7.99 20.13
CA ASN A 52 6.07 8.54 20.98
C ASN A 52 7.43 7.85 20.71
N ALA A 53 7.67 7.45 19.47
CA ALA A 53 8.84 6.67 19.14
C ALA A 53 10.11 7.51 19.06
N THR A 54 11.24 6.91 19.50
CA THR A 54 12.57 7.51 19.42
C THR A 54 13.62 6.50 18.97
N ILE A 55 14.69 7.00 18.38
CA ILE A 55 15.86 6.18 17.99
C ILE A 55 16.76 6.04 19.21
N LEU A 56 17.14 4.81 19.52
CA LEU A 56 18.08 4.51 20.60
C LEU A 56 19.53 4.62 20.13
N PRO A 57 20.46 4.98 21.05
CA PRO A 57 21.88 5.02 20.72
C PRO A 57 22.41 3.62 20.40
N MET A 58 23.42 3.55 19.52
CA MET A 58 24.04 2.27 19.12
C MET A 58 24.94 1.66 20.20
N ARG A 59 25.25 2.40 21.24
CA ARG A 59 26.03 1.92 22.40
C ARG A 59 25.10 1.46 23.50
N VAL A 60 25.24 0.20 23.89
CA VAL A 60 24.35 -0.42 24.91
C VAL A 60 24.47 0.32 26.28
N GLU A 61 25.64 0.89 26.59
CA GLU A 61 25.88 1.64 27.81
C GLU A 61 25.06 2.93 27.90
N GLU A 62 24.68 3.50 26.77
CA GLU A 62 23.94 4.76 26.69
C GLU A 62 22.41 4.54 26.71
N ILE A 63 21.94 3.29 26.58
CA ILE A 63 20.50 2.97 26.46
C ILE A 63 19.73 3.39 27.70
N SER A 64 20.23 3.07 28.92
CA SER A 64 19.52 3.42 30.15
C SER A 64 19.26 4.92 30.28
N GLU A 65 20.24 5.76 29.89
CA GLU A 65 20.07 7.21 29.92
C GLU A 65 19.05 7.67 28.88
N SER A 66 19.12 7.14 27.65
CA SER A 66 18.16 7.45 26.59
C SER A 66 16.73 7.03 26.97
N ILE A 67 16.55 5.86 27.61
CA ILE A 67 15.25 5.42 28.11
C ILE A 67 14.74 6.32 29.23
N ARG A 68 15.60 6.74 30.16
CA ARG A 68 15.20 7.68 31.22
C ARG A 68 14.72 9.02 30.67
N GLN A 69 15.40 9.54 29.64
CA GLN A 69 14.98 10.75 28.94
C GLN A 69 13.62 10.54 28.26
N TRP A 70 13.49 9.47 27.48
CA TRP A 70 12.23 9.13 26.81
C TRP A 70 11.06 9.00 27.79
N LEU A 71 11.24 8.33 28.93
CA LEU A 71 10.24 8.19 29.99
C LEU A 71 9.93 9.51 30.74
N SER A 72 10.80 10.51 30.66
CA SER A 72 10.52 11.84 31.19
C SER A 72 9.54 12.60 30.31
N ASP A 73 9.63 12.39 29.01
CA ASP A 73 8.74 13.00 28.02
C ASP A 73 7.42 12.20 27.91
N TYR A 74 7.47 10.88 28.11
CA TYR A 74 6.35 9.95 27.95
C TYR A 74 6.28 8.97 29.14
N PRO A 75 5.74 9.40 30.29
CA PRO A 75 5.66 8.53 31.48
C PRO A 75 4.66 7.39 31.28
N ILE A 76 5.08 6.18 31.67
CA ILE A 76 4.26 4.98 31.65
C ILE A 76 3.80 4.69 33.07
N ASN A 77 2.47 4.64 33.28
CA ASN A 77 1.86 4.36 34.58
C ASN A 77 1.00 3.09 34.56
N ASP A 78 0.69 2.58 33.37
CA ASP A 78 -0.15 1.40 33.14
C ASP A 78 0.66 0.11 33.29
N THR A 79 -0.02 -1.04 33.30
CA THR A 79 0.66 -2.33 33.17
C THR A 79 1.28 -2.44 31.78
N PHE A 80 2.49 -2.99 31.71
CA PHE A 80 3.24 -2.99 30.46
C PHE A 80 4.00 -4.29 30.19
N ALA A 81 4.28 -4.52 28.89
CA ALA A 81 5.27 -5.50 28.47
C ALA A 81 6.24 -4.86 27.45
N VAL A 82 7.50 -5.27 27.49
CA VAL A 82 8.47 -4.94 26.44
C VAL A 82 8.54 -6.08 25.44
N ARG A 83 8.35 -5.76 24.17
CA ARG A 83 8.38 -6.74 23.07
C ARG A 83 9.35 -6.28 21.99
N THR A 84 10.18 -7.19 21.51
CA THR A 84 11.17 -6.90 20.45
C THR A 84 10.78 -7.51 19.13
N THR A 85 10.87 -6.72 18.07
CA THR A 85 10.82 -7.17 16.68
C THR A 85 12.19 -6.97 16.04
N ILE A 86 12.71 -8.02 15.41
CA ILE A 86 13.99 -7.97 14.70
C ILE A 86 13.67 -7.92 13.18
N LEU A 87 14.24 -6.95 12.49
CA LEU A 87 14.17 -6.80 11.04
C LEU A 87 15.55 -7.09 10.45
N GLY A 88 15.58 -7.97 9.45
CA GLY A 88 16.84 -8.43 8.86
C GLY A 88 17.77 -9.07 9.91
N ASP A 89 19.05 -8.70 9.88
CA ASP A 89 20.07 -9.26 10.77
C ASP A 89 20.05 -8.65 12.19
N GLY A 90 19.15 -7.68 12.42
CA GLY A 90 19.09 -6.96 13.69
C GLY A 90 20.25 -5.98 13.88
N VAL A 91 20.44 -5.52 15.11
CA VAL A 91 21.45 -4.52 15.46
C VAL A 91 22.66 -5.19 16.11
N PRO A 92 23.89 -5.03 15.57
CA PRO A 92 25.10 -5.60 16.17
C PRO A 92 25.26 -5.17 17.63
N GLY A 93 25.60 -6.13 18.50
CA GLY A 93 25.78 -5.88 19.93
C GLY A 93 24.50 -5.87 20.77
N TYR A 94 23.33 -5.76 20.16
CA TYR A 94 22.04 -5.79 20.85
C TYR A 94 21.56 -7.23 21.03
N LYS A 95 21.58 -7.70 22.28
CA LYS A 95 20.97 -8.98 22.65
C LYS A 95 19.56 -8.72 23.16
N ARG A 96 18.55 -9.23 22.47
CA ARG A 96 17.11 -9.03 22.75
C ARG A 96 16.81 -9.02 24.26
N ARG A 97 17.11 -10.12 24.97
CA ARG A 97 16.78 -10.27 26.39
C ARG A 97 17.47 -9.23 27.28
N ASN A 98 18.70 -8.83 26.92
CA ASN A 98 19.43 -7.85 27.69
C ASN A 98 18.79 -6.47 27.57
N ILE A 99 18.47 -6.06 26.35
CA ILE A 99 17.86 -4.75 26.09
C ILE A 99 16.43 -4.69 26.63
N GLU A 100 15.61 -5.74 26.42
CA GLU A 100 14.28 -5.85 27.04
C GLU A 100 14.36 -5.71 28.57
N GLY A 101 15.38 -6.33 29.20
CA GLY A 101 15.61 -6.23 30.65
C GLY A 101 16.00 -4.81 31.11
N ILE A 102 16.85 -4.11 30.35
CA ILE A 102 17.21 -2.72 30.63
C ILE A 102 15.99 -1.83 30.56
N ILE A 103 15.23 -1.91 29.46
CA ILE A 103 14.02 -1.11 29.25
C ILE A 103 12.99 -1.40 30.35
N GLY A 104 12.69 -2.68 30.58
CA GLY A 104 11.72 -3.09 31.60
C GLY A 104 12.09 -2.59 32.99
N LYS A 105 13.38 -2.64 33.36
CA LYS A 105 13.85 -2.12 34.63
C LYS A 105 13.66 -0.62 34.77
N GLU A 106 14.09 0.19 33.78
CA GLU A 106 13.94 1.65 33.83
C GLU A 106 12.46 2.10 33.93
N ILE A 107 11.54 1.34 33.32
CA ILE A 107 10.08 1.60 33.41
C ILE A 107 9.58 1.19 34.81
N SER A 108 9.93 0.00 35.32
CA SER A 108 9.48 -0.49 36.61
C SER A 108 10.05 0.34 37.79
N ASP A 109 11.26 0.85 37.68
CA ASP A 109 11.85 1.73 38.69
C ASP A 109 11.07 3.05 38.87
N ARG A 110 10.17 3.38 37.94
CA ARG A 110 9.23 4.53 38.00
C ARG A 110 7.83 4.16 38.48
N GLY A 111 7.59 2.90 38.83
CA GLY A 111 6.38 2.44 39.49
C GLY A 111 5.40 1.67 38.57
N ALA A 112 5.64 1.59 37.26
CA ALA A 112 4.81 0.78 36.36
C ALA A 112 5.02 -0.73 36.61
N VAL A 113 3.96 -1.52 36.42
CA VAL A 113 3.96 -2.96 36.72
C VAL A 113 4.08 -3.78 35.43
N VAL A 114 5.00 -4.76 35.43
CA VAL A 114 5.16 -5.66 34.30
C VAL A 114 4.02 -6.67 34.26
N ASP A 115 3.30 -6.73 33.13
CA ASP A 115 2.39 -7.82 32.80
C ASP A 115 2.74 -8.40 31.42
N LEU A 116 3.19 -9.66 31.43
CA LEU A 116 3.60 -10.32 30.17
C LEU A 116 2.45 -11.01 29.45
N ASN A 117 1.29 -11.19 30.11
CA ASN A 117 0.17 -11.94 29.59
C ASN A 117 -0.89 -11.01 28.97
N ASP A 118 -1.27 -9.96 29.70
CA ASP A 118 -2.34 -9.04 29.29
C ASP A 118 -1.96 -7.58 29.66
N PRO A 119 -0.88 -7.02 29.08
CA PRO A 119 -0.46 -5.67 29.34
C PRO A 119 -1.43 -4.65 28.74
N GLU A 120 -1.73 -3.60 29.50
CA GLU A 120 -2.49 -2.44 28.97
C GLU A 120 -1.68 -1.70 27.90
N LEU A 121 -0.35 -1.74 27.99
CA LEU A 121 0.55 -1.05 27.09
C LEU A 121 1.70 -1.95 26.64
N THR A 122 1.94 -2.01 25.34
CA THR A 122 3.14 -2.69 24.79
C THR A 122 4.19 -1.67 24.38
N VAL A 123 5.33 -1.73 25.05
CA VAL A 123 6.54 -1.01 24.63
C VAL A 123 7.25 -1.86 23.58
N ARG A 124 7.30 -1.38 22.36
CA ARG A 124 7.92 -2.09 21.23
C ARG A 124 9.34 -1.60 20.99
N LEU A 125 10.28 -2.55 20.98
CA LEU A 125 11.64 -2.34 20.53
C LEU A 125 11.79 -2.92 19.12
N ILE A 126 12.21 -2.09 18.16
CA ILE A 126 12.56 -2.52 16.80
C ILE A 126 14.07 -2.54 16.68
N LEU A 127 14.64 -3.67 16.31
CA LEU A 127 16.05 -3.83 15.98
C LEU A 127 16.16 -4.12 14.48
N ALA A 128 16.43 -3.08 13.69
CA ALA A 128 16.51 -3.15 12.25
C ALA A 128 17.98 -3.18 11.81
N GLY A 129 18.38 -4.23 11.10
CA GLY A 129 19.74 -4.43 10.60
C GLY A 129 19.99 -3.76 9.26
N ALA A 130 21.24 -3.45 8.95
CA ALA A 130 21.65 -2.89 7.65
C ALA A 130 21.37 -3.85 6.48
N ALA A 131 21.55 -5.15 6.71
CA ALA A 131 21.31 -6.19 5.71
C ALA A 131 19.87 -6.68 5.78
N ASP A 132 18.92 -5.84 5.44
CA ASP A 132 17.59 -6.30 5.11
C ASP A 132 17.63 -6.84 3.67
N GLN A 133 17.45 -8.15 3.53
CA GLN A 133 17.39 -8.82 2.22
C GLN A 133 15.92 -8.91 1.77
N PRO A 134 15.34 -7.82 1.24
CA PRO A 134 13.98 -7.87 0.76
C PRO A 134 13.90 -8.81 -0.43
N GLN A 135 12.71 -9.38 -0.67
CA GLN A 135 12.44 -10.15 -1.88
C GLN A 135 12.55 -9.28 -3.15
N HIS A 136 12.54 -7.97 -2.96
CA HIS A 136 12.63 -6.98 -4.02
C HIS A 136 13.78 -6.02 -3.74
N PRO A 137 14.53 -5.58 -4.78
CA PRO A 137 15.61 -4.62 -4.64
C PRO A 137 15.09 -3.30 -4.07
N ASP A 138 15.93 -2.69 -3.26
CA ASP A 138 15.64 -1.41 -2.63
C ASP A 138 16.86 -0.50 -2.78
N PRO A 139 16.70 0.70 -3.38
CA PRO A 139 17.81 1.66 -3.53
C PRO A 139 18.27 2.24 -2.19
N MET A 140 17.44 2.15 -1.16
CA MET A 140 17.76 2.69 0.14
C MET A 140 18.71 1.75 0.89
N ILE A 141 19.91 2.26 1.16
CA ILE A 141 20.89 1.66 2.05
C ILE A 141 20.79 2.38 3.39
N SER A 142 20.71 1.64 4.48
CA SER A 142 20.68 2.21 5.83
C SER A 142 21.68 1.51 6.74
N GLU A 143 22.15 2.27 7.74
CA GLU A 143 22.83 1.71 8.88
C GLU A 143 21.81 0.99 9.79
N PRO A 144 22.27 0.01 10.63
CA PRO A 144 21.41 -0.59 11.61
C PRO A 144 20.82 0.47 12.56
N ILE A 145 19.55 0.34 12.89
CA ILE A 145 18.87 1.25 13.83
C ILE A 145 18.14 0.47 14.92
N ALA A 146 18.08 1.04 16.10
CA ALA A 146 17.22 0.59 17.19
C ALA A 146 16.18 1.68 17.48
N VAL A 147 14.91 1.30 17.51
CA VAL A 147 13.79 2.23 17.77
C VAL A 147 12.96 1.68 18.91
N ILE A 148 12.53 2.56 19.82
CA ILE A 148 11.57 2.26 20.86
C ILE A 148 10.35 3.16 20.71
N GLY A 149 9.17 2.65 21.06
CA GLY A 149 7.92 3.40 21.06
C GLY A 149 6.80 2.59 21.69
N ILE A 150 5.66 3.23 21.85
CA ILE A 150 4.43 2.59 22.32
C ILE A 150 3.72 2.01 21.09
N GLU A 151 3.46 0.69 21.11
CA GLU A 151 2.79 0.02 20.01
C GLU A 151 1.33 0.39 19.96
N ASN A 152 0.88 0.87 18.83
CA ASN A 152 -0.51 1.03 18.49
C ASN A 152 -0.96 -0.09 17.54
N GLN A 153 -2.17 -0.59 17.76
CA GLN A 153 -2.71 -1.67 16.94
C GLN A 153 -3.00 -1.20 15.51
N VAL A 154 -2.56 -1.99 14.55
CA VAL A 154 -2.84 -1.77 13.13
C VAL A 154 -3.97 -2.70 12.72
N HIS A 155 -5.11 -2.15 12.32
CA HIS A 155 -6.25 -2.90 11.82
C HIS A 155 -6.32 -2.84 10.30
N HIS A 156 -6.15 -3.99 9.65
CA HIS A 156 -6.33 -4.12 8.21
C HIS A 156 -7.71 -4.70 7.90
N PRO A 157 -8.61 -3.97 7.23
CA PRO A 157 -9.96 -4.45 6.92
C PRO A 157 -9.98 -5.77 6.14
N PHE A 158 -8.94 -6.01 5.34
CA PHE A 158 -8.80 -7.22 4.54
C PHE A 158 -8.29 -8.44 5.32
N SER A 159 -7.77 -8.28 6.55
CA SER A 159 -7.19 -9.40 7.32
C SER A 159 -8.24 -10.37 7.86
N ASN A 160 -9.50 -9.93 7.94
CA ASN A 160 -10.58 -10.68 8.56
C ASN A 160 -11.38 -11.57 7.60
N ARG A 161 -11.18 -11.44 6.27
CA ARG A 161 -11.90 -12.23 5.26
C ARG A 161 -10.98 -12.67 4.12
N SER A 162 -10.98 -13.97 3.84
CA SER A 162 -10.38 -14.50 2.62
C SER A 162 -11.31 -14.24 1.44
N MET A 163 -10.76 -13.85 0.28
CA MET A 163 -11.53 -13.69 -0.96
C MET A 163 -12.21 -15.01 -1.39
N THR A 164 -11.64 -16.15 -1.04
CA THR A 164 -12.24 -17.47 -1.32
C THR A 164 -13.52 -17.74 -0.50
N SER A 165 -13.76 -16.98 0.56
CA SER A 165 -14.99 -17.06 1.38
C SER A 165 -16.08 -16.09 0.94
N MET A 166 -15.84 -15.27 -0.09
CA MET A 166 -16.82 -14.35 -0.65
C MET A 166 -17.91 -15.10 -1.42
N PRO A 167 -19.16 -14.61 -1.44
CA PRO A 167 -20.27 -15.25 -2.17
C PRO A 167 -19.98 -15.47 -3.66
N PHE A 168 -19.20 -14.56 -4.27
CA PHE A 168 -18.76 -14.68 -5.65
C PHE A 168 -17.24 -14.65 -5.72
N PHE A 169 -16.63 -15.76 -6.07
CA PHE A 169 -15.19 -15.91 -6.20
C PHE A 169 -14.81 -16.44 -7.58
N LYS A 170 -13.74 -15.90 -8.15
CA LYS A 170 -13.07 -16.39 -9.35
C LYS A 170 -11.56 -16.49 -9.09
N PRO A 171 -10.83 -17.42 -9.70
CA PRO A 171 -9.38 -17.56 -9.51
C PRO A 171 -8.55 -16.32 -9.91
N VAL A 172 -9.14 -15.42 -10.70
CA VAL A 172 -8.53 -14.15 -11.14
C VAL A 172 -8.77 -13.00 -10.15
N THR A 173 -9.42 -13.26 -9.01
CA THR A 173 -9.70 -12.24 -7.99
C THR A 173 -8.40 -11.63 -7.47
N LEU A 174 -8.32 -10.30 -7.48
CA LEU A 174 -7.18 -9.56 -6.94
C LEU A 174 -7.04 -9.80 -5.43
N ASP A 175 -5.81 -9.86 -4.94
CA ASP A 175 -5.54 -9.94 -3.50
C ASP A 175 -5.99 -8.64 -2.80
N PRO A 176 -6.75 -8.71 -1.69
CA PRO A 176 -7.28 -7.53 -1.00
C PRO A 176 -6.19 -6.57 -0.49
N ARG A 177 -5.02 -7.09 -0.07
CA ARG A 177 -3.90 -6.26 0.35
C ARG A 177 -3.36 -5.46 -0.83
N LEU A 178 -3.27 -6.09 -1.99
CA LEU A 178 -2.81 -5.43 -3.21
C LEU A 178 -3.83 -4.39 -3.69
N ALA A 179 -5.13 -4.69 -3.65
CA ALA A 179 -6.18 -3.71 -3.93
C ALA A 179 -6.11 -2.51 -2.98
N SER A 180 -5.92 -2.76 -1.67
CA SER A 180 -5.73 -1.69 -0.67
C SER A 180 -4.49 -0.84 -0.93
N LEU A 181 -3.38 -1.45 -1.37
CA LEU A 181 -2.17 -0.73 -1.81
C LEU A 181 -2.46 0.20 -2.98
N LEU A 182 -3.16 -0.27 -4.02
CA LEU A 182 -3.50 0.57 -5.17
C LEU A 182 -4.31 1.79 -4.76
N ILE A 183 -5.25 1.63 -3.83
CA ILE A 183 -6.03 2.76 -3.31
C ILE A 183 -5.12 3.73 -2.54
N SER A 184 -4.16 3.22 -1.75
CA SER A 184 -3.17 4.06 -1.07
C SER A 184 -2.34 4.88 -2.06
N MET A 185 -1.92 4.27 -3.18
CA MET A 185 -1.18 4.96 -4.23
C MET A 185 -1.97 6.07 -4.91
N ALA A 186 -3.29 6.08 -4.82
CA ALA A 186 -4.14 7.13 -5.37
C ALA A 186 -4.26 8.36 -4.47
N TYR A 187 -3.80 8.31 -3.23
CA TYR A 187 -3.74 9.49 -2.34
C TYR A 187 -2.74 10.51 -2.86
N SER A 188 -2.95 11.77 -2.52
CA SER A 188 -2.05 12.87 -2.79
C SER A 188 -1.83 13.65 -1.50
N GLU A 189 -0.60 13.60 -0.96
CA GLU A 189 -0.22 14.31 0.28
C GLU A 189 -1.21 14.13 1.44
N GLY A 190 -1.62 12.90 1.70
CA GLY A 190 -2.58 12.56 2.75
C GLY A 190 -4.06 12.74 2.36
N THR A 191 -4.33 13.34 1.20
CA THR A 191 -5.71 13.57 0.74
C THR A 191 -6.20 12.39 -0.10
N PRO A 192 -7.31 11.73 0.28
CA PRO A 192 -7.92 10.68 -0.53
C PRO A 192 -8.53 11.24 -1.82
N PRO A 193 -8.69 10.40 -2.86
CA PRO A 193 -9.54 10.77 -3.99
C PRO A 193 -10.99 10.95 -3.53
N SER A 194 -11.74 11.82 -4.21
CA SER A 194 -13.16 12.02 -3.94
C SER A 194 -14.01 10.80 -4.34
N ILE A 195 -13.52 10.03 -5.30
CA ILE A 195 -14.18 8.85 -5.85
C ILE A 195 -13.16 7.91 -6.48
N VAL A 196 -13.40 6.61 -6.38
CA VAL A 196 -12.66 5.57 -7.10
C VAL A 196 -13.52 5.07 -8.27
N ILE A 197 -12.94 5.01 -9.46
CA ILE A 197 -13.57 4.49 -10.68
C ILE A 197 -12.77 3.26 -11.12
N ASP A 198 -13.47 2.12 -11.18
CA ASP A 198 -12.91 0.83 -11.60
C ASP A 198 -13.65 0.31 -12.84
N PRO A 199 -13.06 0.46 -14.05
CA PRO A 199 -13.69 0.01 -15.31
C PRO A 199 -13.52 -1.49 -15.58
N PHE A 200 -12.82 -2.24 -14.72
CA PHE A 200 -12.57 -3.67 -14.81
C PHE A 200 -12.84 -4.35 -13.47
N SER A 201 -13.99 -4.07 -12.87
CA SER A 201 -14.26 -4.37 -11.47
C SER A 201 -14.21 -5.86 -11.09
N GLY A 202 -14.34 -6.75 -12.05
CA GLY A 202 -14.26 -8.19 -11.83
C GLY A 202 -15.13 -8.65 -10.65
N THR A 203 -14.51 -9.24 -9.64
CA THR A 203 -15.20 -9.70 -8.43
C THR A 203 -15.46 -8.61 -7.38
N GLY A 204 -15.05 -7.36 -7.64
CA GLY A 204 -15.33 -6.20 -6.78
C GLY A 204 -14.29 -5.96 -5.67
N CYS A 205 -13.09 -6.50 -5.78
CA CYS A 205 -12.07 -6.35 -4.73
C CYS A 205 -11.65 -4.88 -4.52
N ILE A 206 -11.36 -4.14 -5.60
CA ILE A 206 -11.00 -2.70 -5.53
C ILE A 206 -12.15 -1.88 -4.95
N PRO A 207 -13.40 -1.99 -5.46
CA PRO A 207 -14.56 -1.32 -4.87
C PRO A 207 -14.73 -1.56 -3.37
N ILE A 208 -14.58 -2.80 -2.90
CA ILE A 208 -14.70 -3.14 -1.49
C ILE A 208 -13.61 -2.43 -0.66
N GLN A 209 -12.35 -2.48 -1.11
CA GLN A 209 -11.25 -1.85 -0.38
C GLN A 209 -11.35 -0.31 -0.39
N ALA A 210 -11.85 0.30 -1.46
CA ALA A 210 -12.10 1.74 -1.50
C ALA A 210 -13.17 2.14 -0.49
N HIS A 211 -14.27 1.40 -0.43
CA HIS A 211 -15.36 1.70 0.48
C HIS A 211 -15.00 1.46 1.96
N HIS A 212 -14.13 0.52 2.28
CA HIS A 212 -13.55 0.39 3.63
C HIS A 212 -12.84 1.67 4.12
N ARG A 213 -12.39 2.50 3.19
CA ARG A 213 -11.76 3.81 3.47
C ARG A 213 -12.75 4.98 3.37
N GLY A 214 -14.06 4.71 3.26
CA GLY A 214 -15.09 5.72 3.12
C GLY A 214 -15.11 6.41 1.74
N ILE A 215 -14.41 5.88 0.73
CA ILE A 215 -14.36 6.47 -0.60
C ILE A 215 -15.48 5.88 -1.45
N PRO A 216 -16.35 6.71 -2.05
CA PRO A 216 -17.37 6.28 -3.01
C PRO A 216 -16.77 5.57 -4.22
N VAL A 217 -17.52 4.65 -4.84
CA VAL A 217 -17.02 3.86 -5.96
C VAL A 217 -17.98 3.85 -7.15
N LEU A 218 -17.42 3.96 -8.36
CA LEU A 218 -18.12 3.73 -9.62
C LEU A 218 -17.42 2.55 -10.31
N ALA A 219 -18.08 1.40 -10.27
CA ALA A 219 -17.53 0.15 -10.78
C ALA A 219 -18.23 -0.29 -12.06
N SER A 220 -17.47 -0.70 -13.05
CA SER A 220 -18.01 -1.30 -14.26
C SER A 220 -17.19 -2.50 -14.73
N ASP A 221 -17.81 -3.35 -15.50
CA ASP A 221 -17.20 -4.49 -16.17
C ASP A 221 -17.97 -4.80 -17.46
N LEU A 222 -17.29 -5.32 -18.46
CA LEU A 222 -17.93 -5.74 -19.71
C LEU A 222 -18.82 -6.97 -19.49
N ASP A 223 -18.42 -7.87 -18.57
CA ASP A 223 -19.13 -9.09 -18.24
C ASP A 223 -20.25 -8.83 -17.20
N PRO A 224 -21.52 -9.02 -17.55
CA PRO A 224 -22.63 -8.85 -16.63
C PRO A 224 -22.59 -9.81 -15.42
N GLU A 225 -21.94 -10.98 -15.54
CA GLU A 225 -21.75 -11.91 -14.42
C GLU A 225 -20.82 -11.29 -13.37
N MET A 226 -19.75 -10.62 -13.80
CA MET A 226 -18.83 -9.92 -12.91
C MET A 226 -19.54 -8.79 -12.16
N ILE A 227 -20.33 -7.98 -12.83
CA ILE A 227 -21.12 -6.92 -12.18
C ILE A 227 -22.11 -7.48 -11.16
N LYS A 228 -22.82 -8.55 -11.50
CA LYS A 228 -23.72 -9.21 -10.54
C LYS A 228 -22.95 -9.74 -9.32
N GLY A 229 -21.82 -10.37 -9.56
CA GLY A 229 -20.98 -10.94 -8.52
C GLY A 229 -20.32 -9.88 -7.64
N SER A 230 -19.81 -8.78 -8.23
CA SER A 230 -19.21 -7.68 -7.47
C SER A 230 -20.22 -6.96 -6.57
N LYS A 231 -21.45 -6.74 -7.05
CA LYS A 231 -22.57 -6.25 -6.22
C LYS A 231 -22.85 -7.17 -5.04
N LEU A 232 -22.96 -8.46 -5.30
CA LEU A 232 -23.22 -9.46 -4.26
C LEU A 232 -22.14 -9.46 -3.19
N ASN A 233 -20.87 -9.40 -3.59
CA ASN A 233 -19.73 -9.32 -2.67
C ASN A 233 -19.73 -8.02 -1.86
N PHE A 234 -20.01 -6.90 -2.51
CA PHE A 234 -20.08 -5.60 -1.85
C PHE A 234 -21.21 -5.56 -0.81
N GLU A 235 -22.40 -6.03 -1.17
CA GLU A 235 -23.56 -6.10 -0.28
C GLU A 235 -23.35 -7.10 0.88
N ASP A 236 -22.63 -8.19 0.66
CA ASP A 236 -22.27 -9.14 1.72
C ASP A 236 -21.34 -8.52 2.79
N VAL A 237 -20.47 -7.61 2.39
CA VAL A 237 -19.56 -6.89 3.30
C VAL A 237 -20.25 -5.72 4.01
N PHE A 238 -21.02 -4.91 3.29
CA PHE A 238 -21.54 -3.62 3.78
C PHE A 238 -23.07 -3.58 3.95
N GLY A 239 -23.76 -4.64 3.61
CA GLY A 239 -25.22 -4.76 3.71
C GLY A 239 -25.99 -4.09 2.58
N LYS A 240 -25.46 -3.03 1.98
CA LYS A 240 -26.08 -2.29 0.86
C LYS A 240 -25.06 -1.52 0.04
N ILE A 241 -25.43 -1.14 -1.17
CA ILE A 241 -24.67 -0.19 -1.98
C ILE A 241 -25.14 1.23 -1.62
N PRO A 242 -24.24 2.13 -1.16
CA PRO A 242 -24.57 3.52 -0.90
C PRO A 242 -25.03 4.28 -2.15
N ALA A 243 -25.79 5.35 -1.97
CA ALA A 243 -26.34 6.13 -3.10
C ALA A 243 -25.27 6.80 -3.98
N GLU A 244 -24.13 7.12 -3.39
CA GLU A 244 -22.96 7.71 -4.06
C GLU A 244 -22.09 6.69 -4.80
N SER A 245 -22.37 5.40 -4.65
CA SER A 245 -21.66 4.30 -5.33
C SER A 245 -22.57 3.61 -6.35
N ALA A 246 -21.98 3.15 -7.45
CA ALA A 246 -22.75 2.47 -8.51
C ALA A 246 -21.93 1.36 -9.19
N PHE A 247 -22.65 0.36 -9.70
CA PHE A 247 -22.10 -0.78 -10.43
C PHE A 247 -22.89 -0.99 -11.72
N HIS A 248 -22.23 -0.85 -12.86
CA HIS A 248 -22.90 -0.95 -14.17
C HIS A 248 -22.13 -1.84 -15.15
N GLN A 249 -22.87 -2.56 -15.99
CA GLN A 249 -22.25 -3.22 -17.14
C GLN A 249 -21.86 -2.15 -18.17
N SER A 250 -20.58 -2.08 -18.52
CA SER A 250 -20.07 -1.16 -19.54
C SER A 250 -18.76 -1.63 -20.12
N ASP A 251 -18.49 -1.22 -21.35
CA ASP A 251 -17.16 -1.24 -21.94
C ASP A 251 -16.31 -0.14 -21.29
N ALA A 252 -15.06 -0.46 -20.94
CA ALA A 252 -14.13 0.48 -20.31
C ALA A 252 -13.87 1.74 -21.14
N SER A 253 -13.95 1.66 -22.48
CA SER A 253 -13.84 2.81 -23.38
C SER A 253 -15.00 3.79 -23.29
N LYS A 254 -16.12 3.42 -22.68
CA LYS A 254 -17.36 4.20 -22.57
C LYS A 254 -17.65 4.76 -21.18
N ILE A 255 -16.71 4.60 -20.24
CA ILE A 255 -16.92 5.08 -18.86
C ILE A 255 -17.08 6.60 -18.78
N GLY A 256 -16.49 7.37 -19.73
CA GLY A 256 -16.71 8.81 -19.84
C GLY A 256 -18.17 9.18 -20.06
N ASP A 257 -18.85 8.49 -20.97
CA ASP A 257 -20.26 8.70 -21.23
C ASP A 257 -21.14 8.22 -20.07
N LEU A 258 -20.72 7.15 -19.39
CA LEU A 258 -21.46 6.54 -18.29
C LEU A 258 -21.43 7.38 -17.01
N TRP A 259 -20.27 7.90 -16.64
CA TRP A 259 -20.05 8.53 -15.35
C TRP A 259 -19.99 10.05 -15.37
N GLY A 260 -19.73 10.65 -16.56
CA GLY A 260 -19.57 12.09 -16.76
C GLY A 260 -18.38 12.67 -16.02
N GLU A 261 -18.23 13.98 -16.05
CA GLU A 261 -17.10 14.69 -15.43
C GLU A 261 -17.09 14.54 -13.90
N ARG A 262 -15.91 14.43 -13.33
CA ARG A 262 -15.63 14.35 -11.90
C ARG A 262 -14.38 15.16 -11.58
N GLU A 263 -14.23 15.52 -10.30
CA GLU A 263 -13.05 16.20 -9.78
C GLU A 263 -12.37 15.31 -8.72
N ASN A 264 -11.05 15.34 -8.69
CA ASN A 264 -10.21 14.55 -7.77
C ASN A 264 -10.53 13.04 -7.83
N ALA A 265 -10.78 12.51 -9.03
CA ALA A 265 -11.06 11.11 -9.26
C ALA A 265 -9.78 10.26 -9.30
N ALA A 266 -9.89 9.03 -8.85
CA ALA A 266 -8.87 8.01 -9.05
C ALA A 266 -9.42 6.84 -9.87
N PHE A 267 -8.76 6.55 -10.97
CA PHE A 267 -9.05 5.39 -11.83
C PHE A 267 -8.14 4.25 -11.39
N ILE A 268 -8.70 3.26 -10.69
CA ILE A 268 -7.93 2.17 -10.08
C ILE A 268 -8.41 0.85 -10.66
N PHE A 269 -7.53 0.12 -11.34
CA PHE A 269 -7.94 -1.10 -12.02
C PHE A 269 -6.79 -2.09 -12.30
N ASP A 270 -7.19 -3.36 -12.42
CA ASP A 270 -6.38 -4.48 -12.90
C ASP A 270 -6.94 -4.93 -14.25
N PRO A 271 -6.40 -4.45 -15.41
CA PRO A 271 -6.97 -4.72 -16.73
C PRO A 271 -6.81 -6.20 -17.10
N PRO A 272 -7.64 -6.72 -18.04
CA PRO A 272 -7.52 -8.11 -18.48
C PRO A 272 -6.18 -8.38 -19.16
N TYR A 273 -5.50 -9.47 -18.77
CA TYR A 273 -4.23 -9.87 -19.35
C TYR A 273 -4.42 -10.65 -20.66
N ALA A 274 -3.52 -10.46 -21.61
CA ALA A 274 -3.56 -11.05 -22.95
C ALA A 274 -3.73 -12.59 -23.03
N ARG A 275 -3.50 -13.31 -21.91
CA ARG A 275 -3.70 -14.77 -21.84
C ARG A 275 -5.16 -15.21 -21.98
N ASN A 276 -6.12 -14.29 -21.76
CA ASN A 276 -7.55 -14.55 -21.82
C ASN A 276 -8.24 -13.83 -22.99
N SER A 277 -7.53 -12.97 -23.73
CA SER A 277 -8.00 -12.32 -24.96
C SER A 277 -7.46 -13.09 -26.18
N LYS A 278 -8.21 -13.09 -27.27
CA LYS A 278 -7.87 -13.85 -28.48
C LYS A 278 -6.60 -13.36 -29.20
N THR A 279 -6.13 -12.12 -28.86
CA THR A 279 -4.89 -11.53 -29.39
C THR A 279 -4.26 -10.60 -28.33
N SER A 280 -2.92 -10.57 -28.25
CA SER A 280 -2.18 -9.71 -27.32
C SER A 280 -2.32 -8.20 -27.63
N SER A 281 -2.57 -7.86 -28.89
CA SER A 281 -2.87 -6.48 -29.33
C SER A 281 -4.15 -5.92 -28.71
N ASP A 282 -5.13 -6.76 -28.40
CA ASP A 282 -6.39 -6.33 -27.85
C ASP A 282 -6.27 -5.81 -26.40
N ALA A 283 -5.37 -6.38 -25.57
CA ALA A 283 -5.22 -5.97 -24.18
C ALA A 283 -4.61 -4.56 -24.04
N PHE A 284 -3.61 -4.23 -24.86
CA PHE A 284 -3.00 -2.90 -24.88
C PHE A 284 -4.01 -1.84 -25.32
N GLU A 285 -4.72 -2.07 -26.43
CA GLU A 285 -5.74 -1.13 -26.96
C GLU A 285 -6.90 -0.94 -25.97
N VAL A 286 -7.34 -2.00 -25.29
CA VAL A 286 -8.36 -1.92 -24.24
C VAL A 286 -7.86 -1.05 -23.08
N PHE A 287 -6.62 -1.22 -22.64
CA PHE A 287 -6.02 -0.42 -21.58
C PHE A 287 -5.95 1.06 -21.98
N ILE A 288 -5.38 1.39 -23.14
CA ILE A 288 -5.25 2.77 -23.63
C ILE A 288 -6.63 3.41 -23.84
N SER A 289 -7.60 2.67 -24.36
CA SER A 289 -8.97 3.16 -24.51
C SER A 289 -9.62 3.50 -23.17
N ALA A 290 -9.38 2.70 -22.12
CA ALA A 290 -9.86 2.98 -20.77
C ALA A 290 -9.18 4.24 -20.20
N CYS A 291 -7.85 4.39 -20.36
CA CYS A 291 -7.12 5.57 -19.94
C CYS A 291 -7.60 6.84 -20.68
N ASN A 292 -7.87 6.75 -21.98
CA ASN A 292 -8.43 7.86 -22.75
C ASN A 292 -9.88 8.19 -22.33
N ALA A 293 -10.67 7.22 -21.90
CA ALA A 293 -12.00 7.48 -21.35
C ALA A 293 -11.90 8.11 -19.94
N ALA A 294 -10.91 7.73 -19.16
CA ALA A 294 -10.62 8.33 -17.85
C ALA A 294 -10.25 9.81 -17.96
N SER A 295 -9.42 10.21 -18.94
CA SER A 295 -9.06 11.63 -19.14
C SER A 295 -10.24 12.53 -19.51
N LYS A 296 -11.34 11.97 -20.02
CA LYS A 296 -12.58 12.70 -20.28
C LYS A 296 -13.42 12.91 -19.03
N ILE A 297 -13.24 12.08 -18.01
CA ILE A 297 -13.93 12.19 -16.71
C ILE A 297 -13.21 13.20 -15.82
N ASP A 298 -11.90 13.04 -15.69
CA ASP A 298 -11.06 13.93 -14.89
C ASP A 298 -9.66 14.03 -15.52
N PRO A 299 -9.36 15.09 -16.28
CA PRO A 299 -8.07 15.29 -16.93
C PRO A 299 -6.93 15.61 -15.94
N GLU A 300 -7.24 15.90 -14.69
CA GLU A 300 -6.28 16.12 -13.59
C GLU A 300 -6.32 14.99 -12.56
N GLY A 301 -7.06 13.93 -12.86
CA GLY A 301 -7.20 12.76 -12.01
C GLY A 301 -5.94 11.91 -11.91
N ARG A 302 -6.08 10.72 -11.35
CA ARG A 302 -4.97 9.77 -11.17
C ARG A 302 -5.37 8.38 -11.67
N ILE A 303 -4.44 7.75 -12.40
CA ILE A 303 -4.55 6.32 -12.73
C ILE A 303 -3.60 5.55 -11.81
N VAL A 304 -4.11 4.50 -11.17
CA VAL A 304 -3.30 3.51 -10.46
C VAL A 304 -3.68 2.13 -10.98
N THR A 305 -2.72 1.42 -11.55
CA THR A 305 -2.99 0.14 -12.21
C THR A 305 -1.89 -0.88 -11.98
N ILE A 306 -2.22 -2.13 -12.24
CA ILE A 306 -1.28 -3.25 -12.21
C ILE A 306 -1.18 -3.81 -13.62
N LEU A 307 0.03 -3.87 -14.17
CA LEU A 307 0.27 -4.38 -15.51
C LEU A 307 1.14 -5.64 -15.46
N PRO A 308 0.83 -6.68 -16.24
CA PRO A 308 1.65 -7.88 -16.31
C PRO A 308 2.94 -7.61 -17.08
N THR A 309 4.02 -8.24 -16.65
CA THR A 309 5.29 -8.26 -17.40
C THR A 309 6.00 -9.60 -17.22
N SER A 310 7.04 -9.85 -18.03
CA SER A 310 7.84 -11.06 -17.92
C SER A 310 8.63 -11.09 -16.59
N SER A 311 8.77 -12.27 -16.02
CA SER A 311 9.62 -12.51 -14.85
C SER A 311 11.12 -12.64 -15.19
N GLU A 312 11.49 -12.51 -16.45
CA GLU A 312 12.89 -12.56 -16.89
C GLU A 312 13.66 -11.28 -16.55
N TYR A 313 12.92 -10.16 -16.39
CA TYR A 313 13.51 -8.92 -15.91
C TYR A 313 14.01 -9.08 -14.48
N ARG A 314 15.28 -8.72 -14.26
CA ARG A 314 15.89 -8.80 -12.94
C ARG A 314 15.35 -7.68 -12.06
N PHE A 315 15.05 -8.01 -10.83
CA PHE A 315 14.61 -7.04 -9.83
C PHE A 315 15.71 -6.09 -9.35
N ASP A 316 16.96 -6.32 -9.80
CA ASP A 316 18.12 -5.47 -9.51
C ASP A 316 18.05 -4.12 -10.24
N ASP A 317 17.25 -4.04 -11.30
CA ASP A 317 17.05 -2.83 -12.08
C ASP A 317 15.95 -1.99 -11.42
N LEU A 318 16.32 -0.83 -10.89
CA LEU A 318 15.38 0.11 -10.26
C LEU A 318 14.45 0.79 -11.27
N GLU A 319 14.85 0.76 -12.53
CA GLU A 319 14.08 1.28 -13.65
C GLU A 319 13.57 0.12 -14.51
N ILE A 320 12.35 0.25 -15.01
CA ILE A 320 11.78 -0.72 -15.94
C ILE A 320 12.41 -0.48 -17.31
N PRO A 321 13.06 -1.50 -17.89
CA PRO A 321 13.67 -1.37 -19.22
C PRO A 321 12.63 -0.95 -20.26
N GLY A 322 13.00 -0.02 -21.16
CA GLY A 322 12.09 0.47 -22.18
C GLY A 322 11.57 -0.61 -23.15
N ASP A 323 12.32 -1.69 -23.33
CA ASP A 323 11.95 -2.84 -24.14
C ASP A 323 11.22 -3.94 -23.36
N ALA A 324 10.94 -3.73 -22.06
CA ALA A 324 10.14 -4.66 -21.26
C ALA A 324 8.75 -4.86 -21.87
N GLU A 325 8.33 -6.11 -21.98
CA GLU A 325 7.01 -6.43 -22.53
C GLU A 325 5.92 -6.19 -21.50
N VAL A 326 4.95 -5.34 -21.87
CA VAL A 326 3.75 -5.01 -21.07
C VAL A 326 2.53 -5.03 -21.97
N LEU A 327 1.55 -5.86 -21.66
CA LEU A 327 0.32 -6.03 -22.47
C LEU A 327 0.60 -6.35 -23.96
N GLY A 328 1.71 -7.04 -24.27
CA GLY A 328 2.10 -7.40 -25.63
C GLY A 328 2.78 -6.28 -26.44
N ARG A 329 3.12 -5.16 -25.81
CA ARG A 329 3.89 -4.03 -26.39
C ARG A 329 5.10 -3.73 -25.50
N LYS A 330 5.96 -2.83 -25.94
CA LYS A 330 7.10 -2.34 -25.15
C LYS A 330 6.64 -1.37 -24.09
N TRP A 331 7.35 -1.33 -22.97
CA TRP A 331 7.14 -0.33 -21.92
C TRP A 331 7.29 1.10 -22.43
N SER A 332 8.27 1.36 -23.30
CA SER A 332 8.43 2.67 -23.96
C SER A 332 7.18 3.09 -24.74
N ASP A 333 6.58 2.16 -25.50
CA ASP A 333 5.38 2.45 -26.30
C ASP A 333 4.20 2.83 -25.40
N LEU A 334 4.10 2.17 -24.23
CA LEU A 334 3.05 2.48 -23.25
C LEU A 334 3.23 3.88 -22.65
N ILE A 335 4.46 4.28 -22.33
CA ILE A 335 4.76 5.63 -21.82
C ILE A 335 4.34 6.67 -22.87
N ASP A 336 4.77 6.49 -24.12
CA ASP A 336 4.49 7.42 -25.21
C ASP A 336 2.98 7.59 -25.46
N GLU A 337 2.22 6.49 -25.47
CA GLU A 337 0.76 6.51 -25.66
C GLU A 337 0.05 7.15 -24.45
N MET A 338 0.48 6.89 -23.22
CA MET A 338 -0.07 7.52 -22.02
C MET A 338 0.13 9.04 -22.05
N GLU A 339 1.33 9.50 -22.42
CA GLU A 339 1.62 10.95 -22.57
C GLU A 339 0.75 11.61 -23.65
N GLN A 340 0.54 10.95 -24.80
CA GLN A 340 -0.29 11.47 -25.89
C GLN A 340 -1.75 11.67 -25.47
N ILE A 341 -2.27 10.85 -24.54
CA ILE A 341 -3.64 10.96 -24.05
C ILE A 341 -3.74 11.72 -22.72
N GLY A 342 -2.67 12.42 -22.30
CA GLY A 342 -2.67 13.35 -21.19
C GLY A 342 -2.31 12.77 -19.82
N TRP A 343 -1.67 11.59 -19.76
CA TRP A 343 -1.24 10.95 -18.51
C TRP A 343 0.28 10.85 -18.42
N GLN A 344 0.85 11.40 -17.35
CA GLN A 344 2.27 11.28 -17.03
C GLN A 344 2.48 10.19 -16.00
N ILE A 345 3.33 9.21 -16.29
CA ILE A 345 3.70 8.17 -15.33
C ILE A 345 4.69 8.77 -14.31
N GLU A 346 4.27 8.84 -13.05
CA GLU A 346 5.11 9.32 -11.94
C GLU A 346 5.83 8.18 -11.22
N LEU A 347 5.21 7.00 -11.19
CA LEU A 347 5.73 5.86 -10.45
C LEU A 347 5.47 4.58 -11.23
N ALA A 348 6.51 3.77 -11.35
CA ALA A 348 6.41 2.42 -11.86
C ALA A 348 7.33 1.51 -11.03
N ILE A 349 6.73 0.53 -10.35
CA ILE A 349 7.47 -0.40 -9.48
C ILE A 349 7.15 -1.82 -9.86
N MET A 350 8.18 -2.58 -10.20
CA MET A 350 8.06 -3.98 -10.55
C MET A 350 7.95 -4.85 -9.30
N THR A 351 7.01 -5.78 -9.30
CA THR A 351 6.83 -6.78 -8.25
C THR A 351 6.80 -8.18 -8.85
N ARG A 352 7.49 -9.11 -8.19
CA ARG A 352 7.45 -10.52 -8.62
C ARG A 352 6.24 -11.22 -7.99
N VAL A 353 5.49 -11.92 -8.82
CA VAL A 353 4.36 -12.75 -8.38
C VAL A 353 4.78 -14.21 -8.23
N HIS A 354 5.38 -14.79 -9.27
CA HIS A 354 5.92 -16.13 -9.28
C HIS A 354 6.97 -16.29 -10.40
N ARG A 355 7.44 -17.53 -10.65
CA ARG A 355 8.52 -17.80 -11.61
C ARG A 355 8.29 -17.30 -13.03
N SER A 356 7.04 -17.17 -13.47
CA SER A 356 6.70 -16.81 -14.86
C SER A 356 5.85 -15.54 -14.97
N LEU A 357 5.66 -14.78 -13.88
CA LEU A 357 4.88 -13.56 -13.89
C LEU A 357 5.46 -12.54 -12.92
N SER A 358 5.74 -11.37 -13.43
CA SER A 358 5.92 -10.14 -12.66
C SER A 358 4.80 -9.16 -12.97
N ARG A 359 4.63 -8.18 -12.11
CA ARG A 359 3.66 -7.10 -12.27
C ARG A 359 4.35 -5.77 -12.08
N ILE A 360 3.90 -4.77 -12.80
CA ILE A 360 4.31 -3.39 -12.62
C ILE A 360 3.13 -2.66 -11.99
N ILE A 361 3.34 -2.08 -10.81
CA ILE A 361 2.39 -1.14 -10.22
C ILE A 361 2.73 0.22 -10.79
N VAL A 362 1.76 0.82 -11.47
CA VAL A 362 1.91 2.10 -12.16
C VAL A 362 1.01 3.14 -11.51
N ARG A 363 1.55 4.31 -11.23
CA ARG A 363 0.80 5.51 -10.92
C ARG A 363 1.06 6.56 -11.99
N ALA A 364 0.02 7.07 -12.58
CA ALA A 364 0.07 8.20 -13.50
C ALA A 364 -0.87 9.32 -13.03
N VAL A 365 -0.50 10.55 -13.36
CA VAL A 365 -1.30 11.75 -13.09
C VAL A 365 -1.68 12.41 -14.39
N GLY A 366 -2.90 12.94 -14.41
CA GLY A 366 -3.35 13.76 -15.51
C GLY A 366 -2.72 15.15 -15.42
N HIS A 367 -2.28 15.72 -16.54
CA HIS A 367 -1.69 17.05 -16.57
C HIS A 367 -2.53 18.08 -17.34
N GLY A 368 -3.83 17.78 -17.50
CA GLY A 368 -4.74 18.66 -18.23
C GLY A 368 -4.22 18.94 -19.64
N THR A 369 -4.95 18.65 -20.68
CA THR A 369 -4.53 19.10 -22.01
C THR A 369 -4.41 20.62 -21.98
N GLN A 370 -3.18 21.14 -22.12
CA GLN A 370 -2.99 22.57 -22.39
C GLN A 370 -3.84 22.89 -23.63
N LYS A 371 -4.93 23.61 -23.42
CA LYS A 371 -5.79 24.15 -24.47
C LYS A 371 -5.08 25.29 -25.19
#